data_972b8d623c3796f9ef983c6c2cedffeb
#
_entry.id   972b8d623c3796f9ef983c6c2cedffeb
#
_cell.length_a   1.000
_cell.length_b   1.000
_cell.length_c   1.000
_cell.angle_alpha   90.00
_cell.angle_beta   90.00
_cell.angle_gamma   90.00
#
_symmetry.space_group_name_H-M   'P 1'
#
loop_
_entity.id
_entity.type
_entity.pdbx_description
1 polymer ?
#
loop_
_entity_poly.entity_id
_entity_poly.type
_entity_poly.pdbx_seq_one_letter_code
_entity_poly.pdbx_strand_id
1 'polypeptide(L)'
;MRTKYNDIDKANLAYRKQRKHTNKQTRKMIMRLLALLGKILGEIRRQMRVHPDEELLNAKQLDMLETITRIYRQQKNHFKSGDSRESIPNRIVSVSKPYIRPIVRGKETKTEALHVSVRETDRSACEEDRW
;
A
#
# COMPACT_ATOMS: atom_id res chain seq x y z
N MET A 1 -5.01 25.56 -2.91
CA MET A 1 -5.67 24.33 -3.39
C MET A 1 -6.88 24.01 -2.54
N ARG A 2 -7.94 23.55 -3.18
CA ARG A 2 -9.16 23.19 -2.45
C ARG A 2 -9.30 21.67 -2.45
N THR A 3 -9.28 21.07 -1.28
CA THR A 3 -9.43 19.63 -1.13
C THR A 3 -10.73 19.30 -0.40
N LYS A 4 -11.20 18.09 -0.59
CA LYS A 4 -12.36 17.58 0.16
C LYS A 4 -11.89 16.76 1.36
N TYR A 5 -10.78 17.18 1.95
CA TYR A 5 -10.18 16.42 3.05
C TYR A 5 -11.17 16.19 4.19
N ASN A 6 -11.80 17.25 4.66
CA ASN A 6 -12.71 17.15 5.81
C ASN A 6 -13.89 16.22 5.54
N ASP A 7 -14.42 16.28 4.31
CA ASP A 7 -15.57 15.44 3.94
C ASP A 7 -15.16 13.98 3.88
N ILE A 8 -13.99 13.72 3.32
CA ILE A 8 -13.47 12.36 3.20
C ILE A 8 -13.04 11.82 4.56
N ASP A 9 -12.49 12.67 5.41
CA ASP A 9 -12.11 12.28 6.77
C ASP A 9 -13.34 11.88 7.58
N LYS A 10 -14.41 12.67 7.51
CA LYS A 10 -15.66 12.33 8.18
C LYS A 10 -16.23 11.02 7.66
N ALA A 11 -16.19 10.83 6.35
CA ALA A 11 -16.69 9.60 5.74
C ALA A 11 -15.84 8.39 6.15
N ASN A 12 -14.53 8.58 6.24
CA ASN A 12 -13.62 7.53 6.69
C ASN A 12 -13.86 7.18 8.16
N LEU A 13 -14.10 8.18 8.98
CA LEU A 13 -14.39 7.98 10.39
C LEU A 13 -15.69 7.18 10.56
N ALA A 14 -16.72 7.55 9.81
CA ALA A 14 -18.00 6.84 9.82
C ALA A 14 -17.83 5.39 9.35
N TYR A 15 -17.04 5.19 8.30
CA TYR A 15 -16.72 3.85 7.80
C TYR A 15 -16.04 3.03 8.89
N ARG A 16 -15.01 3.59 9.54
CA ARG A 16 -14.25 2.85 10.56
C ARG A 16 -15.09 2.48 11.79
N LYS A 17 -16.14 3.23 12.08
CA LYS A 17 -17.03 2.94 13.21
C LYS A 17 -17.99 1.80 12.91
N GLN A 18 -18.20 1.46 11.66
CA GLN A 18 -19.09 0.36 11.31
C GLN A 18 -18.46 -0.97 11.72
N ARG A 19 -19.29 -1.85 12.26
CA ARG A 19 -18.83 -3.16 12.70
C ARG A 19 -18.52 -4.09 11.54
N LYS A 20 -19.28 -3.98 10.46
CA LYS A 20 -19.12 -4.80 9.28
C LYS A 20 -19.13 -3.92 8.03
N HIS A 21 -18.35 -4.31 7.05
CA HIS A 21 -18.23 -3.59 5.79
C HIS A 21 -18.50 -4.53 4.63
N THR A 22 -19.20 -4.04 3.62
CA THR A 22 -19.31 -4.77 2.36
C THR A 22 -18.11 -4.44 1.49
N ASN A 23 -17.77 -5.37 0.58
CA ASN A 23 -16.67 -5.13 -0.36
C ASN A 23 -16.87 -3.85 -1.16
N LYS A 24 -18.13 -3.56 -1.49
CA LYS A 24 -18.47 -2.35 -2.24
C LYS A 24 -18.15 -1.09 -1.44
N GLN A 25 -18.50 -1.07 -0.16
CA GLN A 25 -18.20 0.06 0.72
C GLN A 25 -16.69 0.25 0.89
N THR A 26 -15.98 -0.84 1.12
CA THR A 26 -14.52 -0.81 1.27
C THR A 26 -13.87 -0.27 0.02
N ARG A 27 -14.25 -0.80 -1.15
CA ARG A 27 -13.69 -0.37 -2.42
C ARG A 27 -13.97 1.12 -2.70
N LYS A 28 -15.18 1.58 -2.37
CA LYS A 28 -15.56 2.98 -2.54
C LYS A 28 -14.73 3.90 -1.64
N MET A 29 -14.47 3.46 -0.41
CA MET A 29 -13.66 4.26 0.54
C MET A 29 -12.21 4.33 0.08
N ILE A 30 -11.64 3.20 -0.34
CA ILE A 30 -10.26 3.17 -0.85
C ILE A 30 -10.13 4.11 -2.06
N MET A 31 -11.09 4.08 -2.96
CA MET A 31 -11.07 4.96 -4.13
C MET A 31 -11.04 6.43 -3.73
N ARG A 32 -11.86 6.81 -2.74
CA ARG A 32 -11.89 8.19 -2.25
C ARG A 32 -10.57 8.61 -1.63
N LEU A 33 -9.99 7.74 -0.81
CA LEU A 33 -8.71 8.01 -0.15
C LEU A 33 -7.57 8.12 -1.16
N LEU A 34 -7.55 7.24 -2.15
CA LEU A 34 -6.53 7.29 -3.20
C LEU A 34 -6.67 8.54 -4.06
N ALA A 35 -7.91 8.93 -4.38
CA ALA A 35 -8.14 10.15 -5.16
C ALA A 35 -7.65 11.39 -4.41
N LEU A 36 -7.95 11.47 -3.11
CA LEU A 36 -7.50 12.57 -2.27
C LEU A 36 -5.98 12.61 -2.19
N LEU A 37 -5.37 11.48 -1.90
CA LEU A 37 -3.91 11.38 -1.77
C LEU A 37 -3.21 11.74 -3.08
N GLY A 38 -3.72 11.24 -4.19
CA GLY A 38 -3.17 11.56 -5.50
C GLY A 38 -3.23 13.05 -5.81
N LYS A 39 -4.32 13.70 -5.42
CA LYS A 39 -4.47 15.14 -5.61
C LYS A 39 -3.47 15.92 -4.77
N ILE A 40 -3.31 15.55 -3.51
CA ILE A 40 -2.36 16.21 -2.61
C ILE A 40 -0.92 16.03 -3.11
N LEU A 41 -0.55 14.80 -3.47
CA LEU A 41 0.79 14.53 -3.98
C LEU A 41 1.07 15.29 -5.27
N GLY A 42 0.08 15.37 -6.15
CA GLY A 42 0.19 16.14 -7.38
C GLY A 42 0.42 17.62 -7.12
N GLU A 43 -0.29 18.17 -6.14
CA GLU A 43 -0.14 19.58 -5.80
C GLU A 43 1.22 19.87 -5.19
N ILE A 44 1.70 19.01 -4.29
CA ILE A 44 3.04 19.18 -3.70
C ILE A 44 4.10 19.21 -4.80
N ARG A 45 4.04 18.26 -5.74
CA ARG A 45 4.99 18.22 -6.85
C ARG A 45 4.89 19.42 -7.75
N ARG A 46 3.67 19.93 -7.95
CA ARG A 46 3.48 21.13 -8.75
C ARG A 46 4.15 22.33 -8.10
N GLN A 47 3.97 22.49 -6.79
CA GLN A 47 4.60 23.58 -6.05
C GLN A 47 6.13 23.50 -6.13
N MET A 48 6.67 22.30 -5.98
CA MET A 48 8.11 22.10 -6.08
C MET A 48 8.66 22.45 -7.46
N ARG A 49 7.87 22.25 -8.52
CA ARG A 49 8.29 22.61 -9.87
C ARG A 49 8.19 24.11 -10.12
N VAL A 50 7.19 24.76 -9.51
CA VAL A 50 7.00 26.21 -9.68
C VAL A 50 8.07 27.00 -8.93
N HIS A 51 8.55 26.46 -7.82
CA HIS A 51 9.54 27.11 -6.97
C HIS A 51 10.79 26.24 -6.83
N PRO A 52 11.56 26.05 -7.93
CA PRO A 52 12.70 25.12 -7.88
C PRO A 52 13.86 25.65 -7.02
N ASP A 53 13.94 26.96 -6.85
CA ASP A 53 15.03 27.59 -6.10
C ASP A 53 14.72 27.70 -4.60
N GLU A 54 13.49 27.39 -4.19
CA GLU A 54 13.08 27.46 -2.81
C GLU A 54 13.09 26.09 -2.18
N GLU A 55 13.66 26.00 -0.99
CA GLU A 55 13.69 24.75 -0.26
C GLU A 55 12.37 24.59 0.50
N LEU A 56 11.32 24.19 -0.23
CA LEU A 56 9.98 24.06 0.33
C LEU A 56 9.88 22.95 1.37
N LEU A 57 10.71 21.92 1.24
CA LEU A 57 10.67 20.76 2.14
C LEU A 57 12.10 20.45 2.59
N ASN A 58 12.25 20.15 3.87
CA ASN A 58 13.55 19.71 4.37
C ASN A 58 13.80 18.23 3.98
N ALA A 59 15.03 17.76 4.21
CA ALA A 59 15.44 16.41 3.80
C ALA A 59 14.53 15.33 4.38
N LYS A 60 14.12 15.49 5.63
CA LYS A 60 13.25 14.53 6.31
C LYS A 60 11.86 14.49 5.67
N GLN A 61 11.35 15.65 5.29
CA GLN A 61 10.06 15.75 4.62
C GLN A 61 10.10 15.18 3.21
N LEU A 62 11.22 15.36 2.52
CA LEU A 62 11.41 14.77 1.19
C LEU A 62 11.42 13.24 1.26
N ASP A 63 12.13 12.68 2.23
CA ASP A 63 12.16 11.24 2.44
C ASP A 63 10.76 10.70 2.76
N MET A 64 10.02 11.41 3.60
CA MET A 64 8.65 11.05 3.93
C MET A 64 7.75 11.12 2.70
N LEU A 65 7.92 12.14 1.87
CA LEU A 65 7.15 12.31 0.65
C LEU A 65 7.40 11.16 -0.32
N GLU A 66 8.65 10.71 -0.43
CA GLU A 66 9.00 9.58 -1.27
C GLU A 66 8.33 8.31 -0.76
N THR A 67 8.37 8.08 0.54
CA THR A 67 7.74 6.92 1.17
C THR A 67 6.23 6.91 0.91
N ILE A 68 5.57 8.06 1.11
CA ILE A 68 4.13 8.19 0.87
C ILE A 68 3.80 7.94 -0.60
N THR A 69 4.64 8.44 -1.50
CA THR A 69 4.46 8.21 -2.94
C THR A 69 4.54 6.73 -3.29
N ARG A 70 5.46 6.03 -2.65
CA ARG A 70 5.63 4.59 -2.85
C ARG A 70 4.40 3.83 -2.34
N ILE A 71 3.90 4.19 -1.16
CA ILE A 71 2.67 3.61 -0.62
C ILE A 71 1.50 3.85 -1.56
N TYR A 72 1.37 5.06 -2.07
CA TYR A 72 0.31 5.42 -3.00
C TYR A 72 0.35 4.54 -4.25
N ARG A 73 1.53 4.32 -4.82
CA ARG A 73 1.68 3.44 -5.99
C ARG A 73 1.27 2.01 -5.68
N GLN A 74 1.72 1.49 -4.56
CA GLN A 74 1.40 0.12 -4.16
C GLN A 74 -0.12 -0.06 -4.04
N GLN A 75 -0.77 0.85 -3.33
CA GLN A 75 -2.21 0.77 -3.11
C GLN A 75 -2.99 0.99 -4.40
N LYS A 76 -2.54 1.90 -5.24
CA LYS A 76 -3.21 2.18 -6.51
C LYS A 76 -3.13 0.99 -7.47
N ASN A 77 -1.97 0.36 -7.55
CA ASN A 77 -1.80 -0.81 -8.41
C ASN A 77 -2.64 -1.97 -7.91
N HIS A 78 -2.63 -2.20 -6.60
CA HIS A 78 -3.46 -3.25 -6.00
C HIS A 78 -4.95 -2.98 -6.23
N PHE A 79 -5.38 -1.74 -6.13
CA PHE A 79 -6.77 -1.37 -6.39
C PHE A 79 -7.15 -1.64 -7.85
N LYS A 80 -6.23 -1.39 -8.78
CA LYS A 80 -6.46 -1.62 -10.20
C LYS A 80 -6.54 -3.10 -10.55
N SER A 81 -5.75 -3.93 -9.89
CA SER A 81 -5.78 -5.37 -10.15
C SER A 81 -7.14 -5.98 -9.84
N GLY A 82 -7.87 -5.36 -8.93
CA GLY A 82 -9.21 -5.80 -8.57
C GLY A 82 -9.26 -7.03 -7.69
N ASP A 83 -8.15 -7.69 -7.48
CA ASP A 83 -8.09 -8.88 -6.63
C ASP A 83 -7.71 -8.50 -5.22
N SER A 84 -8.70 -8.50 -4.34
CA SER A 84 -8.49 -8.15 -2.93
C SER A 84 -7.71 -9.21 -2.16
N ARG A 85 -7.53 -10.39 -2.74
CA ARG A 85 -6.78 -11.48 -2.10
C ARG A 85 -5.30 -11.41 -2.43
N GLU A 86 -4.96 -10.74 -3.50
CA GLU A 86 -3.57 -10.63 -3.90
C GLU A 86 -2.80 -9.78 -2.90
N SER A 87 -1.70 -10.33 -2.40
CA SER A 87 -0.88 -9.59 -1.46
C SER A 87 0.01 -8.60 -2.19
N ILE A 88 0.25 -7.47 -1.57
CA ILE A 88 1.13 -6.45 -2.12
C ILE A 88 2.58 -6.82 -1.75
N PRO A 89 3.44 -7.10 -2.73
CA PRO A 89 4.84 -7.40 -2.42
C PRO A 89 5.54 -6.21 -1.76
N ASN A 90 6.32 -6.49 -0.73
CA ASN A 90 7.05 -5.48 0.03
C ASN A 90 6.15 -4.34 0.53
N ARG A 91 4.95 -4.69 0.94
CA ARG A 91 3.96 -3.71 1.39
C ARG A 91 4.49 -2.87 2.55
N ILE A 92 4.40 -1.56 2.41
CA ILE A 92 4.78 -0.63 3.46
C ILE A 92 3.56 -0.39 4.35
N VAL A 93 3.71 -0.66 5.65
CA VAL A 93 2.62 -0.53 6.62
C VAL A 93 2.81 0.65 7.58
N SER A 94 3.96 1.30 7.53
CA SER A 94 4.24 2.46 8.39
C SER A 94 5.04 3.49 7.61
N VAL A 95 4.59 4.74 7.67
CA VAL A 95 5.29 5.84 7.00
C VAL A 95 6.60 6.16 7.71
N SER A 96 6.58 6.15 9.03
CA SER A 96 7.77 6.47 9.83
C SER A 96 8.80 5.36 9.84
N LYS A 97 8.37 4.12 9.60
CA LYS A 97 9.25 2.96 9.60
C LYS A 97 8.97 2.10 8.37
N PRO A 98 9.37 2.56 7.18
CA PRO A 98 9.01 1.88 5.93
C PRO A 98 9.67 0.51 5.77
N TYR A 99 10.65 0.18 6.59
CA TYR A 99 11.32 -1.13 6.57
C TYR A 99 10.50 -2.21 7.28
N ILE A 100 9.50 -1.84 8.09
CA ILE A 100 8.67 -2.82 8.78
C ILE A 100 7.70 -3.46 7.79
N ARG A 101 7.59 -4.78 7.85
CA ARG A 101 6.70 -5.56 7.00
C ARG A 101 5.55 -6.12 7.82
N PRO A 102 4.40 -6.42 7.19
CA PRO A 102 3.29 -7.06 7.88
C PRO A 102 3.72 -8.39 8.45
N ILE A 103 3.25 -8.68 9.65
CA ILE A 103 3.51 -9.95 10.32
C ILE A 103 2.39 -10.91 9.94
N VAL A 104 2.79 -12.07 9.43
CA VAL A 104 1.87 -13.16 9.14
C VAL A 104 1.78 -14.01 10.40
N ARG A 105 0.56 -14.32 10.85
CA ARG A 105 0.33 -15.05 12.08
C ARG A 105 -0.53 -16.28 11.86
N GLY A 106 -0.33 -17.26 12.72
CA GLY A 106 -1.26 -18.36 12.91
C GLY A 106 -1.17 -19.46 11.89
N LYS A 107 -2.25 -19.71 11.26
CA LYS A 107 -2.44 -20.93 10.48
C LYS A 107 -1.72 -20.94 9.14
N GLU A 108 -1.18 -19.81 8.74
CA GLU A 108 -0.51 -19.69 7.46
C GLU A 108 0.75 -20.50 7.36
N THR A 109 1.30 -20.89 8.49
CA THR A 109 2.55 -21.63 8.49
C THR A 109 2.48 -22.89 7.66
N LYS A 110 1.32 -23.54 7.64
CA LYS A 110 1.15 -24.73 6.82
C LYS A 110 1.25 -24.43 5.35
N THR A 111 0.65 -23.33 4.94
CA THR A 111 0.68 -22.93 3.54
C THR A 111 2.09 -22.54 3.14
N GLU A 112 2.77 -21.83 4.01
CA GLU A 112 4.12 -21.42 3.72
C GLU A 112 5.07 -22.59 3.58
N ALA A 113 4.90 -23.59 4.44
CA ALA A 113 5.69 -24.80 4.35
C ALA A 113 5.54 -25.45 2.98
N LEU A 114 4.33 -25.47 2.46
CA LEU A 114 4.09 -26.02 1.12
C LEU A 114 4.79 -25.21 0.04
N HIS A 115 4.79 -23.92 0.16
CA HIS A 115 5.46 -23.07 -0.82
C HIS A 115 6.96 -23.27 -0.80
N VAL A 116 7.52 -23.36 0.38
CA VAL A 116 8.95 -23.50 0.52
C VAL A 116 9.42 -24.84 0.00
N SER A 117 8.70 -25.88 0.33
CA SER A 117 9.12 -27.24 -0.06
C SER A 117 9.09 -27.44 -1.57
N VAL A 118 8.29 -26.77 -2.23
CA VAL A 118 8.19 -26.88 -3.68
C VAL A 118 9.42 -26.36 -4.34
N ARG A 119 10.05 -25.70 -3.67
CA ARG A 119 11.21 -25.26 -4.26
C ARG A 119 12.31 -26.02 -3.98
N GLU A 120 12.00 -26.81 -3.57
CA GLU A 120 12.80 -27.47 -3.49
C GLU A 120 12.92 -28.28 -3.72
N THR A 121 12.14 -28.36 -3.79
CA THR A 121 12.26 -29.06 -4.37
C THR A 121 12.27 -29.29 -4.81
N ASP A 122 12.13 -29.32 -4.71
CA ASP A 122 12.28 -29.62 -5.52
C ASP A 122 12.64 -29.87 -5.70
N ARG A 123 12.96 -29.96 -5.68
CA ARG A 123 13.54 -30.30 -6.16
C ARG A 123 13.87 -30.84 -6.21
N SER A 124 13.80 -31.09 -6.07
CA SER A 124 14.18 -31.75 -6.56
C SER A 124 14.18 -32.27 -6.77
N ALA A 125 13.91 -32.43 -6.67
CA ALA A 125 13.97 -32.92 -7.30
C ALA A 125 14.02 -33.35 -7.64
N CYS A 126 14.10 -33.43 -7.63
CA CYS A 126 14.25 -33.78 -8.39
C CYS A 126 14.50 -34.19 -8.66
N GLU A 127 14.71 -34.21 -8.66
CA GLU A 127 15.05 -34.58 -9.24
C GLU A 127 15.27 -35.17 -9.54
N GLU A 128 15.30 -35.31 -9.48
CA GLU A 128 15.59 -35.90 -10.01
C GLU A 128 15.60 -36.56 -10.25
N ASP A 129 15.55 -36.64 -10.09
CA ASP A 129 15.65 -37.20 -10.50
C ASP A 129 15.57 -37.86 -10.60
N ARG A 130 15.59 -37.96 -10.56
CA ARG A 130 15.65 -38.22 -10.82
C ARG A 130 15.50 -38.79 -11.05
N TRP A 131 15.50 -38.96 -11.06
CA TRP A 131 15.54 -39.06 -11.42
C TRP A 131 15.51 -39.31 -11.70
#